data_f8ad5d0636ce2f6c11af6a40d09c959c
#
_entry.id   f8ad5d0636ce2f6c11af6a40d09c959c
#
_cell.length_a   1.000
_cell.length_b   1.000
_cell.length_c   1.000
_cell.angle_alpha   90.00
_cell.angle_beta   90.00
_cell.angle_gamma   90.00
#
_symmetry.space_group_name_H-M   'P 1'
#
loop_
_entity.id
_entity.type
_entity.pdbx_description
1 polymer ?
#
loop_
_entity_poly.entity_id
_entity_poly.type
_entity_poly.pdbx_seq_one_letter_code
_entity_poly.pdbx_strand_id
1 'polypeptide(L)'
;ELKTNGPAETLTGLAGHFQQGVAQVNQHLSELGGQMMPGGMHPWMNPLKETRLWPHGDNSIYAAYNRIFGCQGHGWSNLQSTHINLPFQGDEEFARLHAAIRLILPLLPALAASSPVVEGRYTGLLDNRLRAYQQNQRKIQVITGTFIPEAVFSRQAYQKTILEPIYQAIAPYDEDGLLQHEWLNSRGAIARFERDAIEIRLLDVQECPAADLAIIELICAVLKNLVDERWCSLAEQQRWSEAVLAKWLLAAIGDGERARINDAEYLSLFAFDGKRATMGELWRHLAGALRPELVAKPGLPLEVILNKGPLARRLIRAMGSSPTRKQLGETYGQLSSCLASGEMYHG
;
A
#
# COMPACT_ATOMS: atom_id res chain seq x y z
N GLU A 1 -10.95 -4.65 -10.57
CA GLU A 1 -10.88 -4.14 -9.19
C GLU A 1 -12.02 -4.72 -8.36
N LEU A 2 -11.71 -5.26 -7.17
CA LEU A 2 -12.70 -5.65 -6.17
C LEU A 2 -12.74 -4.57 -5.09
N LYS A 3 -13.92 -4.08 -4.72
CA LYS A 3 -14.11 -3.04 -3.70
C LYS A 3 -15.42 -3.22 -2.95
N THR A 4 -15.52 -2.63 -1.77
CA THR A 4 -16.80 -2.51 -1.05
C THR A 4 -17.75 -1.60 -1.83
N ASN A 5 -19.04 -1.90 -1.78
CA ASN A 5 -20.08 -1.05 -2.39
C ASN A 5 -20.51 0.05 -1.41
N GLY A 6 -19.61 0.97 -1.12
CA GLY A 6 -19.74 2.01 -0.10
C GLY A 6 -18.93 1.71 1.17
N PRO A 7 -18.94 2.62 2.16
CA PRO A 7 -18.27 2.43 3.44
C PRO A 7 -18.85 1.22 4.20
N ALA A 8 -17.95 0.44 4.80
CA ALA A 8 -18.34 -0.66 5.69
C ALA A 8 -18.25 -0.20 7.15
N GLU A 9 -19.27 -0.48 7.94
CA GLU A 9 -19.28 -0.14 9.37
C GLU A 9 -18.26 -0.96 10.18
N THR A 10 -17.91 -2.13 9.70
CA THR A 10 -16.97 -3.05 10.34
C THR A 10 -16.20 -3.85 9.29
N LEU A 11 -15.00 -4.30 9.65
CA LEU A 11 -14.21 -5.21 8.83
C LEU A 11 -14.69 -6.67 8.93
N THR A 12 -15.58 -6.98 9.87
CA THR A 12 -16.11 -8.33 10.10
C THR A 12 -16.82 -8.85 8.85
N GLY A 13 -16.40 -10.04 8.38
CA GLY A 13 -17.02 -10.70 7.22
C GLY A 13 -16.51 -10.22 5.86
N LEU A 14 -15.80 -9.09 5.77
CA LEU A 14 -15.33 -8.56 4.49
C LEU A 14 -14.37 -9.52 3.77
N ALA A 15 -13.52 -10.25 4.49
CA ALA A 15 -12.63 -11.25 3.89
C ALA A 15 -13.41 -12.31 3.12
N GLY A 16 -14.53 -12.78 3.68
CA GLY A 16 -15.43 -13.73 3.02
C GLY A 16 -16.11 -13.14 1.78
N HIS A 17 -16.55 -11.89 1.84
CA HIS A 17 -17.15 -11.21 0.69
C HIS A 17 -16.15 -11.02 -0.45
N PHE A 18 -14.92 -10.59 -0.15
CA PHE A 18 -13.87 -10.49 -1.16
C PHE A 18 -13.49 -11.86 -1.71
N GLN A 19 -13.46 -12.92 -0.89
CA GLN A 19 -13.18 -14.29 -1.35
C GLN A 19 -14.27 -14.80 -2.31
N GLN A 20 -15.54 -14.47 -2.08
CA GLN A 20 -16.62 -14.76 -3.01
C GLN A 20 -16.42 -14.02 -4.33
N GLY A 21 -16.02 -12.75 -4.30
CA GLY A 21 -15.65 -11.99 -5.50
C GLY A 21 -14.50 -12.62 -6.28
N VAL A 22 -13.46 -13.09 -5.59
CA VAL A 22 -12.34 -13.84 -6.19
C VAL A 22 -12.85 -15.12 -6.89
N ALA A 23 -13.73 -15.88 -6.23
CA ALA A 23 -14.29 -17.09 -6.81
C ALA A 23 -15.10 -16.80 -8.10
N GLN A 24 -15.94 -15.76 -8.09
CA GLN A 24 -16.72 -15.34 -9.26
C GLN A 24 -15.81 -14.93 -10.43
N VAL A 25 -14.79 -14.11 -10.17
CA VAL A 25 -13.85 -13.69 -11.22
C VAL A 25 -13.08 -14.89 -11.77
N ASN A 26 -12.60 -15.80 -10.92
CA ASN A 26 -11.90 -17.01 -11.36
C ASN A 26 -12.81 -17.93 -12.18
N GLN A 27 -14.10 -18.02 -11.86
CA GLN A 27 -15.08 -18.77 -12.66
C GLN A 27 -15.12 -18.23 -14.10
N HIS A 28 -15.26 -16.92 -14.28
CA HIS A 28 -15.26 -16.31 -15.62
C HIS A 28 -13.93 -16.46 -16.34
N LEU A 29 -12.79 -16.30 -15.62
CA LEU A 29 -11.47 -16.45 -16.21
C LEU A 29 -11.19 -17.89 -16.66
N SER A 30 -11.73 -18.90 -15.98
CA SER A 30 -11.53 -20.32 -16.33
C SER A 30 -12.08 -20.67 -17.71
N GLU A 31 -13.16 -20.04 -18.15
CA GLU A 31 -13.72 -20.17 -19.48
C GLU A 31 -12.76 -19.67 -20.58
N LEU A 32 -11.86 -18.76 -20.22
CA LEU A 32 -10.82 -18.19 -21.08
C LEU A 32 -9.46 -18.86 -20.89
N GLY A 33 -9.36 -19.92 -20.07
CA GLY A 33 -8.11 -20.58 -19.71
C GLY A 33 -7.20 -19.74 -18.80
N GLY A 34 -7.75 -18.74 -18.10
CA GLY A 34 -7.05 -17.84 -17.19
C GLY A 34 -7.39 -18.09 -15.72
N GLN A 35 -6.62 -17.47 -14.85
CA GLN A 35 -6.88 -17.41 -13.40
C GLN A 35 -6.30 -16.13 -12.81
N MET A 36 -6.84 -15.69 -11.67
CA MET A 36 -6.25 -14.58 -10.91
C MET A 36 -4.92 -15.01 -10.26
N MET A 37 -3.98 -14.08 -10.22
CA MET A 37 -2.71 -14.24 -9.49
C MET A 37 -2.55 -13.07 -8.52
N PRO A 38 -2.28 -13.33 -7.23
CA PRO A 38 -2.08 -12.28 -6.22
C PRO A 38 -0.65 -11.75 -6.22
N GLY A 39 -0.42 -10.77 -5.36
CA GLY A 39 0.86 -10.09 -5.19
C GLY A 39 0.86 -8.69 -5.81
N GLY A 40 1.82 -7.86 -5.43
CA GLY A 40 1.89 -6.46 -5.84
C GLY A 40 2.30 -6.24 -7.29
N MET A 41 2.95 -7.24 -7.93
CA MET A 41 3.36 -7.19 -9.34
C MET A 41 3.35 -8.58 -9.97
N HIS A 42 2.99 -8.65 -11.25
CA HIS A 42 3.19 -9.86 -12.05
C HIS A 42 4.69 -10.09 -12.29
N PRO A 43 5.25 -11.25 -11.90
CA PRO A 43 6.69 -11.43 -11.77
C PRO A 43 7.48 -11.45 -13.10
N TRP A 44 6.83 -11.61 -14.25
CA TRP A 44 7.51 -11.66 -15.55
C TRP A 44 6.79 -10.92 -16.68
N MET A 45 5.84 -10.06 -16.36
CA MET A 45 5.21 -9.20 -17.36
C MET A 45 6.26 -8.34 -18.07
N ASN A 46 6.14 -8.22 -19.37
CA ASN A 46 6.89 -7.26 -20.18
C ASN A 46 5.98 -6.06 -20.53
N PRO A 47 6.08 -4.94 -19.81
CA PRO A 47 5.15 -3.83 -20.00
C PRO A 47 5.27 -3.17 -21.37
N LEU A 48 6.42 -3.20 -22.03
CA LEU A 48 6.59 -2.65 -23.37
C LEU A 48 5.80 -3.41 -24.44
N LYS A 49 5.55 -4.71 -24.22
CA LYS A 49 4.82 -5.56 -25.16
C LYS A 49 3.36 -5.77 -24.76
N GLU A 50 3.08 -5.81 -23.46
CA GLU A 50 1.82 -6.28 -22.90
C GLU A 50 0.89 -5.16 -22.43
N THR A 51 1.42 -3.94 -22.18
CA THR A 51 0.58 -2.82 -21.79
C THR A 51 -0.41 -2.45 -22.88
N ARG A 52 -1.66 -2.27 -22.48
CA ARG A 52 -2.72 -1.68 -23.30
C ARG A 52 -3.41 -0.58 -22.50
N LEU A 53 -3.63 0.57 -23.12
CA LEU A 53 -4.45 1.62 -22.52
C LEU A 53 -5.89 1.13 -22.44
N TRP A 54 -6.58 1.53 -21.37
CA TRP A 54 -7.99 1.24 -21.19
C TRP A 54 -8.82 1.83 -22.33
N PRO A 55 -9.53 1.01 -23.13
CA PRO A 55 -10.18 1.47 -24.36
C PRO A 55 -11.63 1.95 -24.17
N HIS A 56 -12.15 1.87 -22.94
CA HIS A 56 -13.54 2.20 -22.63
C HIS A 56 -13.66 3.56 -21.94
N GLY A 57 -14.78 3.87 -21.28
CA GLY A 57 -15.05 5.14 -20.62
C GLY A 57 -13.82 5.72 -19.91
N ASP A 58 -13.74 7.03 -19.79
CA ASP A 58 -12.59 7.78 -19.26
C ASP A 58 -11.25 7.60 -20.00
N ASN A 59 -11.28 7.05 -21.22
CA ASN A 59 -10.07 6.84 -22.01
C ASN A 59 -9.30 8.12 -22.32
N SER A 60 -9.95 9.29 -22.34
CA SER A 60 -9.32 10.60 -22.48
C SER A 60 -8.31 10.90 -21.37
N ILE A 61 -8.63 10.53 -20.12
CA ILE A 61 -7.73 10.64 -18.97
C ILE A 61 -6.49 9.78 -19.18
N TYR A 62 -6.67 8.50 -19.55
CA TYR A 62 -5.55 7.59 -19.81
C TYR A 62 -4.71 8.02 -21.01
N ALA A 63 -5.33 8.57 -22.05
CA ALA A 63 -4.62 9.14 -23.19
C ALA A 63 -3.78 10.36 -22.79
N ALA A 64 -4.32 11.25 -21.95
CA ALA A 64 -3.58 12.40 -21.41
C ALA A 64 -2.39 11.93 -20.57
N TYR A 65 -2.57 10.96 -19.66
CA TYR A 65 -1.47 10.37 -18.90
C TYR A 65 -0.39 9.79 -19.80
N ASN A 66 -0.79 9.01 -20.82
CA ASN A 66 0.17 8.40 -21.75
C ASN A 66 0.94 9.44 -22.54
N ARG A 67 0.30 10.52 -22.99
CA ARG A 67 0.95 11.64 -23.67
C ARG A 67 1.99 12.31 -22.79
N ILE A 68 1.70 12.48 -21.50
CA ILE A 68 2.54 13.23 -20.56
C ILE A 68 3.68 12.36 -20.02
N PHE A 69 3.38 11.13 -19.59
CA PHE A 69 4.28 10.29 -18.79
C PHE A 69 4.78 9.04 -19.52
N GLY A 70 4.15 8.62 -20.61
CA GLY A 70 4.48 7.38 -21.32
C GLY A 70 4.10 6.13 -20.52
N CYS A 71 2.85 5.70 -20.62
CA CYS A 71 2.28 4.65 -19.75
C CYS A 71 2.74 3.22 -20.08
N GLN A 72 3.75 3.02 -20.92
CA GLN A 72 4.33 1.72 -21.21
C GLN A 72 5.43 1.35 -20.21
N GLY A 73 5.07 1.11 -18.95
CA GLY A 73 5.98 0.76 -17.90
C GLY A 73 5.31 0.00 -16.77
N HIS A 74 6.10 -0.68 -15.93
CA HIS A 74 5.57 -1.43 -14.79
C HIS A 74 4.66 -0.60 -13.91
N GLY A 75 5.03 0.65 -13.65
CA GLY A 75 4.28 1.54 -12.78
C GLY A 75 2.87 1.90 -13.26
N TRP A 76 2.56 1.68 -14.52
CA TRP A 76 1.25 1.97 -15.12
C TRP A 76 0.41 0.73 -15.41
N SER A 77 1.04 -0.43 -15.59
CA SER A 77 0.36 -1.63 -16.08
C SER A 77 0.58 -2.88 -15.24
N ASN A 78 1.47 -2.83 -14.26
CA ASN A 78 1.87 -4.00 -13.48
C ASN A 78 1.92 -3.70 -11.98
N LEU A 79 0.97 -2.94 -11.46
CA LEU A 79 0.88 -2.64 -10.03
C LEU A 79 -0.49 -3.05 -9.50
N GLN A 80 -0.50 -3.92 -8.49
CA GLN A 80 -1.68 -4.33 -7.76
C GLN A 80 -1.54 -3.89 -6.30
N SER A 81 -2.53 -3.16 -5.80
CA SER A 81 -2.52 -2.59 -4.44
C SER A 81 -3.84 -2.80 -3.72
N THR A 82 -3.74 -2.89 -2.41
CA THR A 82 -4.88 -2.79 -1.52
C THR A 82 -4.94 -1.36 -0.98
N HIS A 83 -6.09 -0.71 -1.10
CA HIS A 83 -6.32 0.65 -0.61
C HIS A 83 -7.25 0.64 0.62
N ILE A 84 -6.97 1.56 1.54
CA ILE A 84 -7.80 1.78 2.73
C ILE A 84 -8.30 3.23 2.66
N ASN A 85 -9.62 3.41 2.64
CA ASN A 85 -10.25 4.71 2.74
C ASN A 85 -10.80 4.89 4.16
N LEU A 86 -10.26 5.85 4.90
CA LEU A 86 -10.65 6.14 6.27
C LEU A 86 -11.38 7.48 6.32
N PRO A 87 -12.62 7.51 6.87
CA PRO A 87 -13.42 8.73 6.90
C PRO A 87 -12.91 9.71 7.96
N PHE A 88 -13.19 10.99 7.75
CA PHE A 88 -13.01 12.07 8.72
C PHE A 88 -14.10 13.12 8.55
N GLN A 89 -14.39 13.87 9.61
CA GLN A 89 -15.32 14.98 9.57
C GLN A 89 -14.63 16.28 10.05
N GLY A 90 -14.54 17.25 9.14
CA GLY A 90 -13.94 18.56 9.43
C GLY A 90 -12.41 18.52 9.61
N ASP A 91 -11.84 19.69 9.91
CA ASP A 91 -10.39 19.87 9.98
C ASP A 91 -9.76 19.20 11.21
N GLU A 92 -10.49 19.06 12.32
CA GLU A 92 -9.95 18.46 13.54
C GLU A 92 -9.69 16.96 13.36
N GLU A 93 -10.69 16.20 12.88
CA GLU A 93 -10.51 14.78 12.61
C GLU A 93 -9.51 14.54 11.46
N PHE A 94 -9.53 15.40 10.43
CA PHE A 94 -8.53 15.38 9.37
C PHE A 94 -7.12 15.53 9.93
N ALA A 95 -6.89 16.51 10.80
CA ALA A 95 -5.57 16.76 11.40
C ALA A 95 -5.05 15.56 12.18
N ARG A 96 -5.89 14.94 13.01
CA ARG A 96 -5.57 13.76 13.82
C ARG A 96 -5.25 12.55 12.94
N LEU A 97 -6.16 12.24 12.02
CA LEU A 97 -6.02 11.09 11.12
C LEU A 97 -4.82 11.24 10.18
N HIS A 98 -4.62 12.43 9.60
CA HIS A 98 -3.50 12.70 8.70
C HIS A 98 -2.15 12.60 9.44
N ALA A 99 -2.06 13.13 10.66
CA ALA A 99 -0.85 13.00 11.48
C ALA A 99 -0.52 11.53 11.78
N ALA A 100 -1.51 10.76 12.24
CA ALA A 100 -1.37 9.34 12.54
C ALA A 100 -0.96 8.52 11.29
N ILE A 101 -1.61 8.75 10.15
CA ILE A 101 -1.30 8.04 8.89
C ILE A 101 0.14 8.34 8.48
N ARG A 102 0.60 9.58 8.51
CA ARG A 102 1.98 9.92 8.14
C ARG A 102 3.02 9.12 8.93
N LEU A 103 2.77 8.89 10.22
CA LEU A 103 3.67 8.10 11.07
C LEU A 103 3.73 6.63 10.69
N ILE A 104 2.62 6.02 10.29
CA ILE A 104 2.61 4.58 9.97
C ILE A 104 3.02 4.26 8.54
N LEU A 105 2.89 5.19 7.59
CA LEU A 105 3.24 4.95 6.18
C LEU A 105 4.61 4.29 5.99
N PRO A 106 5.69 4.70 6.70
CA PRO A 106 7.00 4.06 6.58
C PRO A 106 7.02 2.58 6.96
N LEU A 107 6.11 2.16 7.83
CA LEU A 107 6.09 0.82 8.41
C LEU A 107 5.32 -0.20 7.55
N LEU A 108 4.50 0.28 6.61
CA LEU A 108 3.55 -0.57 5.87
C LEU A 108 4.22 -1.67 5.03
N PRO A 109 5.34 -1.43 4.31
CA PRO A 109 5.98 -2.48 3.53
C PRO A 109 6.52 -3.64 4.38
N ALA A 110 6.78 -3.39 5.68
CA ALA A 110 7.20 -4.45 6.60
C ALA A 110 6.12 -5.52 6.86
N LEU A 111 4.84 -5.17 6.64
CA LEU A 111 3.72 -6.12 6.68
C LEU A 111 3.31 -6.58 5.29
N ALA A 112 3.24 -5.66 4.33
CA ALA A 112 2.50 -5.85 3.09
C ALA A 112 3.35 -6.03 1.83
N ALA A 113 4.68 -5.92 1.86
CA ALA A 113 5.50 -6.13 0.67
C ALA A 113 5.27 -7.53 0.08
N SER A 114 4.95 -7.58 -1.23
CA SER A 114 4.67 -8.84 -1.93
C SER A 114 5.20 -8.87 -3.37
N SER A 115 6.09 -7.95 -3.74
CA SER A 115 6.56 -7.77 -5.12
C SER A 115 8.09 -7.86 -5.27
N PRO A 116 8.74 -9.00 -4.87
CA PRO A 116 10.19 -9.10 -4.88
C PRO A 116 10.80 -9.40 -6.27
N VAL A 117 9.99 -9.78 -7.24
CA VAL A 117 10.43 -10.23 -8.57
C VAL A 117 9.89 -9.30 -9.66
N VAL A 118 10.77 -8.87 -10.55
CA VAL A 118 10.45 -8.09 -11.75
C VAL A 118 11.18 -8.71 -12.95
N GLU A 119 10.46 -8.86 -14.07
CA GLU A 119 11.00 -9.43 -15.31
C GLU A 119 11.74 -10.77 -15.10
N GLY A 120 11.19 -11.61 -14.22
CA GLY A 120 11.72 -12.94 -13.91
C GLY A 120 12.95 -12.96 -12.98
N ARG A 121 13.28 -11.85 -12.32
CA ARG A 121 14.48 -11.73 -11.49
C ARG A 121 14.14 -11.15 -10.12
N TYR A 122 14.72 -11.70 -9.07
CA TYR A 122 14.76 -11.04 -7.78
C TYR A 122 15.67 -9.81 -7.86
N THR A 123 15.15 -8.65 -7.50
CA THR A 123 15.84 -7.35 -7.66
C THR A 123 16.69 -6.94 -6.46
N GLY A 124 16.59 -7.66 -5.35
CA GLY A 124 17.16 -7.25 -4.05
C GLY A 124 16.20 -6.43 -3.19
N LEU A 125 15.04 -6.02 -3.72
CA LEU A 125 14.01 -5.31 -2.98
C LEU A 125 12.84 -6.25 -2.65
N LEU A 126 12.12 -5.96 -1.56
CA LEU A 126 10.89 -6.67 -1.21
C LEU A 126 9.66 -6.06 -1.86
N ASP A 127 9.67 -4.75 -2.08
CA ASP A 127 8.56 -3.98 -2.63
C ASP A 127 8.99 -3.22 -3.91
N ASN A 128 8.98 -3.93 -5.02
CA ASN A 128 9.25 -3.31 -6.32
C ASN A 128 8.06 -2.51 -6.84
N ARG A 129 6.84 -2.79 -6.38
CA ARG A 129 5.66 -2.02 -6.73
C ARG A 129 5.81 -0.56 -6.31
N LEU A 130 6.19 -0.32 -5.06
CA LEU A 130 6.43 1.05 -4.58
C LEU A 130 7.62 1.69 -5.28
N ARG A 131 8.67 0.92 -5.57
CA ARG A 131 9.81 1.42 -6.34
C ARG A 131 9.42 1.87 -7.75
N ALA A 132 8.57 1.09 -8.44
CA ALA A 132 8.06 1.43 -9.75
C ALA A 132 7.10 2.64 -9.69
N TYR A 133 6.18 2.64 -8.72
CA TYR A 133 5.21 3.70 -8.51
C TYR A 133 5.88 5.07 -8.27
N GLN A 134 6.98 5.09 -7.53
CA GLN A 134 7.78 6.29 -7.27
C GLN A 134 8.28 6.97 -8.56
N GLN A 135 8.47 6.20 -9.62
CA GLN A 135 9.02 6.68 -10.89
C GLN A 135 7.96 7.06 -11.93
N ASN A 136 6.68 6.77 -11.66
CA ASN A 136 5.60 6.96 -12.63
C ASN A 136 5.49 8.39 -13.13
N GLN A 137 5.52 9.35 -12.22
CA GLN A 137 5.40 10.78 -12.53
C GLN A 137 6.74 11.52 -12.41
N ARG A 138 7.89 10.85 -12.63
CA ARG A 138 9.22 11.46 -12.50
C ARG A 138 9.43 12.74 -13.32
N LYS A 139 8.65 12.92 -14.39
CA LYS A 139 8.67 14.14 -15.21
C LYS A 139 8.14 15.35 -14.42
N ILE A 140 7.21 15.13 -13.48
CA ILE A 140 6.60 16.15 -12.64
C ILE A 140 6.61 15.64 -11.18
N GLN A 141 7.76 15.73 -10.54
CA GLN A 141 8.03 15.09 -9.24
C GLN A 141 7.10 15.57 -8.11
N VAL A 142 6.60 16.78 -8.16
CA VAL A 142 5.68 17.33 -7.15
C VAL A 142 4.39 16.51 -7.00
N ILE A 143 3.99 15.75 -8.03
CA ILE A 143 2.80 14.88 -8.01
C ILE A 143 2.96 13.74 -6.99
N THR A 144 4.14 13.18 -6.88
CA THR A 144 4.44 12.06 -5.97
C THR A 144 5.10 12.53 -4.66
N GLY A 145 5.86 13.62 -4.70
CA GLY A 145 6.66 14.08 -3.58
C GLY A 145 7.61 12.99 -3.08
N THR A 146 7.73 12.85 -1.76
CA THR A 146 8.53 11.82 -1.08
C THR A 146 7.73 10.55 -0.74
N PHE A 147 6.53 10.38 -1.25
CA PHE A 147 5.48 9.47 -0.81
C PHE A 147 4.84 9.83 0.52
N ILE A 148 5.61 10.28 1.49
CA ILE A 148 5.05 10.76 2.75
C ILE A 148 4.44 12.15 2.49
N PRO A 149 3.15 12.35 2.79
CA PRO A 149 2.54 13.67 2.66
C PRO A 149 3.22 14.69 3.57
N GLU A 150 3.23 15.94 3.17
CA GLU A 150 3.75 17.06 3.94
C GLU A 150 3.03 17.20 5.29
N ALA A 151 3.69 17.83 6.26
CA ALA A 151 3.14 18.05 7.61
C ALA A 151 2.12 19.20 7.60
N VAL A 152 0.96 18.96 7.03
CA VAL A 152 -0.17 19.90 6.91
C VAL A 152 -1.41 19.31 7.55
N PHE A 153 -2.13 20.10 8.36
CA PHE A 153 -3.16 19.58 9.26
C PHE A 153 -4.47 20.38 9.19
N SER A 154 -4.76 20.97 8.05
CA SER A 154 -6.07 21.54 7.71
C SER A 154 -6.31 21.41 6.21
N ARG A 155 -7.58 21.43 5.79
CA ARG A 155 -7.95 21.41 4.37
C ARG A 155 -7.29 22.54 3.60
N GLN A 156 -7.29 23.76 4.16
CA GLN A 156 -6.69 24.92 3.53
C GLN A 156 -5.16 24.75 3.34
N ALA A 157 -4.46 24.26 4.37
CA ALA A 157 -3.02 24.01 4.29
C ALA A 157 -2.69 22.91 3.28
N TYR A 158 -3.49 21.83 3.24
CA TYR A 158 -3.34 20.75 2.28
C TYR A 158 -3.53 21.23 0.84
N GLN A 159 -4.59 22.01 0.60
CA GLN A 159 -4.87 22.61 -0.70
C GLN A 159 -3.67 23.44 -1.18
N LYS A 160 -3.22 24.38 -0.34
CA LYS A 160 -2.15 25.31 -0.67
C LYS A 160 -0.78 24.64 -0.85
N THR A 161 -0.45 23.65 -0.01
CA THR A 161 0.90 23.07 0.03
C THR A 161 1.05 21.87 -0.91
N ILE A 162 -0.02 21.12 -1.14
CA ILE A 162 0.03 19.88 -1.92
C ILE A 162 -0.70 20.02 -3.26
N LEU A 163 -2.00 20.35 -3.25
CA LEU A 163 -2.81 20.27 -4.45
C LEU A 163 -2.51 21.41 -5.45
N GLU A 164 -2.44 22.66 -4.98
CA GLU A 164 -2.15 23.80 -5.87
C GLU A 164 -0.78 23.66 -6.58
N PRO A 165 0.33 23.29 -5.93
CA PRO A 165 1.59 23.02 -6.62
C PRO A 165 1.50 21.91 -7.66
N ILE A 166 0.72 20.85 -7.38
CA ILE A 166 0.48 19.76 -8.35
C ILE A 166 -0.27 20.29 -9.57
N TYR A 167 -1.35 21.05 -9.35
CA TYR A 167 -2.19 21.60 -10.43
C TYR A 167 -1.41 22.61 -11.28
N GLN A 168 -0.62 23.49 -10.66
CA GLN A 168 0.25 24.41 -11.37
C GLN A 168 1.31 23.70 -12.22
N ALA A 169 1.87 22.61 -11.69
CA ALA A 169 2.91 21.86 -12.41
C ALA A 169 2.37 21.04 -13.58
N ILE A 170 1.13 20.52 -13.49
CA ILE A 170 0.51 19.75 -14.58
C ILE A 170 -0.13 20.64 -15.64
N ALA A 171 -0.61 21.84 -15.30
CA ALA A 171 -1.35 22.73 -16.18
C ALA A 171 -0.72 22.93 -17.57
N PRO A 172 0.62 23.12 -17.72
CA PRO A 172 1.25 23.27 -19.04
C PRO A 172 1.14 22.03 -19.95
N TYR A 173 0.78 20.86 -19.40
CA TYR A 173 0.67 19.59 -20.11
C TYR A 173 -0.77 19.10 -20.23
N ASP A 174 -1.69 19.71 -19.51
CA ASP A 174 -3.11 19.35 -19.39
C ASP A 174 -3.98 20.35 -20.14
N GLU A 175 -3.84 20.35 -21.48
CA GLU A 175 -4.53 21.33 -22.36
C GLU A 175 -6.05 21.27 -22.21
N ASP A 176 -6.60 20.09 -21.92
CA ASP A 176 -8.05 19.85 -21.80
C ASP A 176 -8.57 20.02 -20.36
N GLY A 177 -7.70 20.30 -19.37
CA GLY A 177 -8.05 20.46 -17.96
C GLY A 177 -8.58 19.19 -17.29
N LEU A 178 -8.20 18.01 -17.78
CA LEU A 178 -8.71 16.71 -17.34
C LEU A 178 -8.05 16.19 -16.07
N LEU A 179 -6.89 16.73 -15.68
CA LEU A 179 -6.04 16.15 -14.65
C LEU A 179 -5.97 16.96 -13.36
N GLN A 180 -6.63 18.12 -13.26
CA GLN A 180 -6.58 18.99 -12.09
C GLN A 180 -7.58 18.55 -11.01
N HIS A 181 -7.39 17.33 -10.49
CA HIS A 181 -8.24 16.72 -9.47
C HIS A 181 -7.41 16.14 -8.33
N GLU A 182 -8.03 15.92 -7.17
CA GLU A 182 -7.38 15.37 -5.97
C GLU A 182 -6.69 14.03 -6.24
N TRP A 183 -7.25 13.21 -7.14
CA TRP A 183 -6.71 11.90 -7.50
C TRP A 183 -5.40 11.93 -8.29
N LEU A 184 -4.99 13.12 -8.83
CA LEU A 184 -3.68 13.27 -9.46
C LEU A 184 -2.56 13.17 -8.44
N ASN A 185 -2.80 13.56 -7.19
CA ASN A 185 -1.85 13.37 -6.09
C ASN A 185 -1.48 11.91 -5.93
N SER A 186 -0.19 11.59 -6.03
CA SER A 186 0.34 10.21 -5.98
C SER A 186 1.19 9.93 -4.75
N ARG A 187 0.94 10.65 -3.65
CA ARG A 187 1.56 10.31 -2.35
C ARG A 187 1.03 8.98 -1.81
N GLY A 188 1.71 8.43 -0.84
CA GLY A 188 1.33 7.16 -0.21
C GLY A 188 0.03 7.19 0.59
N ALA A 189 -0.42 8.40 0.95
CA ALA A 189 -1.78 8.67 1.40
C ALA A 189 -2.24 9.98 0.80
N ILE A 190 -3.50 10.03 0.36
CA ILE A 190 -4.09 11.21 -0.25
C ILE A 190 -5.40 11.58 0.43
N ALA A 191 -5.59 12.86 0.74
CA ALA A 191 -6.88 13.36 1.19
C ALA A 191 -7.82 13.49 -0.02
N ARG A 192 -9.00 12.92 0.13
CA ARG A 192 -10.11 12.99 -0.80
C ARG A 192 -11.22 13.80 -0.14
N PHE A 193 -11.06 15.12 -0.11
CA PHE A 193 -12.02 16.03 0.55
C PHE A 193 -13.41 16.00 -0.07
N GLU A 194 -13.52 15.65 -1.35
CA GLU A 194 -14.79 15.40 -2.03
C GLU A 194 -15.54 14.16 -1.48
N ARG A 195 -14.87 13.32 -0.70
CA ARG A 195 -15.39 12.07 -0.12
C ARG A 195 -15.24 12.02 1.40
N ASP A 196 -14.75 13.08 2.01
CA ASP A 196 -14.40 13.15 3.44
C ASP A 196 -13.61 11.94 3.91
N ALA A 197 -12.57 11.55 3.16
CA ALA A 197 -11.74 10.39 3.45
C ALA A 197 -10.26 10.62 3.14
N ILE A 198 -9.37 9.92 3.86
CA ILE A 198 -7.97 9.75 3.49
C ILE A 198 -7.77 8.33 2.96
N GLU A 199 -7.20 8.24 1.75
CA GLU A 199 -6.90 6.99 1.05
C GLU A 199 -5.44 6.61 1.23
N ILE A 200 -5.16 5.49 1.93
CA ILE A 200 -3.82 4.88 2.04
C ILE A 200 -3.61 3.95 0.86
N ARG A 201 -2.45 4.05 0.18
CA ARG A 201 -2.17 3.39 -1.11
C ARG A 201 -0.93 2.48 -1.12
N LEU A 202 -0.20 2.39 0.00
CA LEU A 202 1.12 1.75 0.03
C LEU A 202 1.09 0.23 0.24
N LEU A 203 -0.08 -0.40 0.35
CA LEU A 203 -0.16 -1.84 0.57
C LEU A 203 -0.14 -2.62 -0.75
N ASP A 204 0.75 -3.58 -0.88
CA ASP A 204 0.70 -4.60 -1.93
C ASP A 204 -0.45 -5.57 -1.65
N VAL A 205 -1.10 -6.10 -2.70
CA VAL A 205 -2.07 -7.19 -2.58
C VAL A 205 -1.40 -8.43 -2.00
N GLN A 206 -2.07 -9.11 -1.07
CA GLN A 206 -1.59 -10.32 -0.42
C GLN A 206 -2.10 -11.58 -1.12
N GLU A 207 -1.65 -12.75 -0.65
CA GLU A 207 -1.98 -14.07 -1.19
C GLU A 207 -3.46 -14.42 -1.15
N CYS A 208 -4.23 -13.82 -0.24
CA CYS A 208 -5.68 -13.99 -0.14
C CYS A 208 -6.32 -12.82 0.60
N PRO A 209 -7.63 -12.57 0.42
CA PRO A 209 -8.36 -11.51 1.10
C PRO A 209 -8.25 -11.53 2.64
N ALA A 210 -8.15 -12.71 3.23
CA ALA A 210 -7.97 -12.83 4.68
C ALA A 210 -6.65 -12.24 5.16
N ALA A 211 -5.58 -12.34 4.37
CA ALA A 211 -4.29 -11.73 4.67
C ALA A 211 -4.33 -10.20 4.52
N ASP A 212 -4.95 -9.69 3.45
CA ASP A 212 -5.15 -8.24 3.26
C ASP A 212 -5.93 -7.65 4.44
N LEU A 213 -7.07 -8.25 4.80
CA LEU A 213 -7.93 -7.76 5.88
C LEU A 213 -7.26 -7.85 7.26
N ALA A 214 -6.43 -8.86 7.52
CA ALA A 214 -5.68 -8.96 8.78
C ALA A 214 -4.65 -7.82 8.94
N ILE A 215 -3.99 -7.43 7.84
CA ILE A 215 -3.10 -6.26 7.82
C ILE A 215 -3.90 -4.98 8.04
N ILE A 216 -5.02 -4.80 7.33
CA ILE A 216 -5.88 -3.62 7.44
C ILE A 216 -6.41 -3.46 8.87
N GLU A 217 -6.85 -4.55 9.51
CA GLU A 217 -7.37 -4.53 10.88
C GLU A 217 -6.31 -4.04 11.87
N LEU A 218 -5.07 -4.55 11.78
CA LEU A 218 -3.98 -4.09 12.62
C LEU A 218 -3.65 -2.61 12.37
N ILE A 219 -3.61 -2.16 11.12
CA ILE A 219 -3.40 -0.76 10.75
C ILE A 219 -4.48 0.13 11.36
N CYS A 220 -5.75 -0.23 11.21
CA CYS A 220 -6.88 0.54 11.76
C CYS A 220 -6.81 0.62 13.29
N ALA A 221 -6.45 -0.48 13.97
CA ALA A 221 -6.29 -0.48 15.43
C ALA A 221 -5.14 0.43 15.88
N VAL A 222 -4.00 0.43 15.18
CA VAL A 222 -2.88 1.34 15.47
C VAL A 222 -3.29 2.79 15.23
N LEU A 223 -3.92 3.09 14.10
CA LEU A 223 -4.37 4.44 13.78
C LEU A 223 -5.37 4.96 14.81
N LYS A 224 -6.31 4.12 15.24
CA LYS A 224 -7.26 4.49 16.30
C LYS A 224 -6.55 4.90 17.58
N ASN A 225 -5.55 4.15 18.02
CA ASN A 225 -4.79 4.47 19.22
C ASN A 225 -3.97 5.77 19.09
N LEU A 226 -3.42 6.07 17.92
CA LEU A 226 -2.75 7.34 17.65
C LEU A 226 -3.74 8.51 17.60
N VAL A 227 -4.86 8.37 16.93
CA VAL A 227 -5.94 9.39 16.84
C VAL A 227 -6.51 9.70 18.22
N ASP A 228 -6.71 8.69 19.06
CA ASP A 228 -7.18 8.80 20.44
C ASP A 228 -6.09 9.31 21.42
N GLU A 229 -4.88 9.60 20.93
CA GLU A 229 -3.73 10.06 21.71
C GLU A 229 -3.36 9.13 22.91
N ARG A 230 -3.56 7.82 22.75
CA ARG A 230 -3.31 6.85 23.83
C ARG A 230 -1.82 6.64 24.13
N TRP A 231 -0.96 6.84 23.14
CA TRP A 231 0.49 6.61 23.27
C TRP A 231 1.30 7.91 23.22
N CYS A 232 0.85 8.89 22.47
CA CYS A 232 1.51 10.17 22.28
C CYS A 232 0.48 11.25 21.91
N SER A 233 0.79 12.50 22.21
CA SER A 233 -0.06 13.64 21.88
C SER A 233 -0.07 13.93 20.37
N LEU A 234 -1.12 14.61 19.90
CA LEU A 234 -1.20 15.09 18.51
C LEU A 234 0.00 15.98 18.15
N ALA A 235 0.44 16.84 19.06
CA ALA A 235 1.60 17.71 18.84
C ALA A 235 2.89 16.91 18.60
N GLU A 236 3.10 15.80 19.32
CA GLU A 236 4.24 14.90 19.09
C GLU A 236 4.15 14.19 17.74
N GLN A 237 2.95 13.83 17.29
CA GLN A 237 2.73 13.21 15.98
C GLN A 237 3.02 14.20 14.84
N GLN A 238 2.60 15.46 14.98
CA GLN A 238 2.68 16.47 13.92
C GLN A 238 4.09 16.97 13.62
N ARG A 239 5.03 16.86 14.54
CA ARG A 239 6.39 17.43 14.38
C ARG A 239 7.30 16.69 13.41
N TRP A 240 6.93 15.49 12.96
CA TRP A 240 7.76 14.67 12.10
C TRP A 240 7.75 15.16 10.66
N SER A 241 8.95 15.42 10.11
CA SER A 241 9.07 15.82 8.71
C SER A 241 8.91 14.64 7.77
N GLU A 242 8.38 14.89 6.58
CA GLU A 242 8.26 13.90 5.51
C GLU A 242 9.63 13.34 5.09
N ALA A 243 10.69 14.15 5.14
CA ALA A 243 12.04 13.73 4.78
C ALA A 243 12.61 12.66 5.72
N VAL A 244 12.33 12.75 7.03
CA VAL A 244 12.75 11.73 8.00
C VAL A 244 11.95 10.44 7.80
N LEU A 245 10.63 10.55 7.67
CA LEU A 245 9.74 9.42 7.48
C LEU A 245 10.02 8.69 6.15
N ALA A 246 10.33 9.42 5.08
CA ALA A 246 10.68 8.84 3.78
C ALA A 246 11.95 7.98 3.82
N LYS A 247 12.93 8.29 4.66
CA LYS A 247 14.14 7.44 4.81
C LYS A 247 13.78 6.06 5.33
N TRP A 248 12.88 5.97 6.31
CA TRP A 248 12.42 4.68 6.82
C TRP A 248 11.54 3.94 5.82
N LEU A 249 10.70 4.65 5.06
CA LEU A 249 9.94 4.03 3.98
C LEU A 249 10.86 3.40 2.93
N LEU A 250 11.92 4.09 2.52
CA LEU A 250 12.91 3.54 1.58
C LEU A 250 13.61 2.30 2.14
N ALA A 251 13.95 2.31 3.44
CA ALA A 251 14.52 1.13 4.10
C ALA A 251 13.52 -0.03 4.13
N ALA A 252 12.22 0.24 4.38
CA ALA A 252 11.19 -0.78 4.38
C ALA A 252 10.93 -1.37 2.98
N ILE A 253 10.99 -0.57 1.91
CA ILE A 253 10.89 -1.03 0.52
C ILE A 253 12.01 -2.04 0.22
N GLY A 254 13.24 -1.82 0.74
CA GLY A 254 14.35 -2.74 0.59
C GLY A 254 14.24 -3.99 1.46
N ASP A 255 14.15 -3.79 2.76
CA ASP A 255 14.38 -4.83 3.76
C ASP A 255 13.11 -5.29 4.50
N GLY A 256 11.96 -4.64 4.27
CA GLY A 256 10.68 -5.00 4.88
C GLY A 256 10.75 -5.04 6.41
N GLU A 257 10.37 -6.16 7.00
CA GLU A 257 10.36 -6.39 8.44
C GLU A 257 11.74 -6.30 9.11
N ARG A 258 12.82 -6.39 8.35
CA ARG A 258 14.19 -6.29 8.84
C ARG A 258 14.76 -4.87 8.83
N ALA A 259 14.08 -3.94 8.16
CA ALA A 259 14.45 -2.54 8.16
C ALA A 259 14.51 -2.00 9.59
N ARG A 260 15.54 -1.20 9.89
CA ARG A 260 15.83 -0.74 11.26
C ARG A 260 15.39 0.71 11.47
N ILE A 261 14.80 0.95 12.61
CA ILE A 261 14.50 2.27 13.16
C ILE A 261 15.49 2.49 14.31
N ASN A 262 16.38 3.47 14.17
CA ASN A 262 17.38 3.82 15.17
C ASN A 262 17.04 5.20 15.78
N ASP A 263 15.79 5.36 16.21
CA ASP A 263 15.24 6.60 16.72
C ASP A 263 14.30 6.30 17.89
N ALA A 264 14.76 6.53 19.10
CA ALA A 264 14.00 6.25 20.32
C ALA A 264 12.75 7.12 20.43
N GLU A 265 12.81 8.36 19.93
CA GLU A 265 11.71 9.30 19.98
C GLU A 265 10.57 8.88 19.04
N TYR A 266 10.89 8.38 17.83
CA TYR A 266 9.90 7.81 16.97
C TYR A 266 9.27 6.52 17.54
N LEU A 267 10.09 5.63 18.10
CA LEU A 267 9.61 4.39 18.70
C LEU A 267 8.69 4.65 19.90
N SER A 268 8.96 5.68 20.69
CA SER A 268 8.12 6.05 21.84
C SER A 268 6.71 6.50 21.44
N LEU A 269 6.50 6.99 20.21
CA LEU A 269 5.17 7.31 19.68
C LEU A 269 4.22 6.09 19.63
N PHE A 270 4.79 4.90 19.64
CA PHE A 270 4.08 3.62 19.63
C PHE A 270 4.18 2.87 20.96
N ALA A 271 4.47 3.57 22.06
CA ALA A 271 4.72 3.00 23.37
C ALA A 271 5.77 1.86 23.34
N PHE A 272 6.75 1.94 22.44
CA PHE A 272 7.85 0.98 22.36
C PHE A 272 9.04 1.50 23.19
N ASP A 273 9.34 0.78 24.26
CA ASP A 273 10.45 1.12 25.15
C ASP A 273 11.78 0.57 24.63
N GLY A 274 12.41 1.32 23.73
CA GLY A 274 13.68 0.91 23.13
C GLY A 274 14.33 2.01 22.30
N LYS A 275 15.66 2.01 22.22
CA LYS A 275 16.42 2.99 21.42
C LYS A 275 16.49 2.63 19.94
N ARG A 276 16.20 1.38 19.59
CA ARG A 276 16.22 0.84 18.24
C ARG A 276 15.34 -0.38 18.16
N ALA A 277 14.76 -0.61 17.00
CA ALA A 277 14.00 -1.82 16.68
C ALA A 277 14.10 -2.11 15.18
N THR A 278 13.85 -3.34 14.78
CA THR A 278 13.42 -3.63 13.43
C THR A 278 11.93 -3.31 13.28
N MET A 279 11.47 -3.02 12.08
CA MET A 279 10.04 -2.79 11.85
C MET A 279 9.18 -4.00 12.20
N GLY A 280 9.71 -5.21 12.01
CA GLY A 280 9.03 -6.43 12.42
C GLY A 280 8.90 -6.57 13.95
N GLU A 281 9.89 -6.12 14.72
CA GLU A 281 9.80 -6.06 16.20
C GLU A 281 8.74 -5.06 16.64
N LEU A 282 8.72 -3.88 16.02
CA LEU A 282 7.70 -2.86 16.30
C LEU A 282 6.29 -3.38 15.98
N TRP A 283 6.07 -4.02 14.83
CA TRP A 283 4.78 -4.59 14.49
C TRP A 283 4.34 -5.71 15.42
N ARG A 284 5.25 -6.58 15.87
CA ARG A 284 4.93 -7.60 16.88
C ARG A 284 4.54 -6.98 18.23
N HIS A 285 5.25 -5.93 18.65
CA HIS A 285 4.89 -5.16 19.85
C HIS A 285 3.47 -4.60 19.74
N LEU A 286 3.17 -3.89 18.64
CA LEU A 286 1.86 -3.29 18.39
C LEU A 286 0.74 -4.34 18.34
N ALA A 287 0.95 -5.43 17.61
CA ALA A 287 -0.03 -6.52 17.55
C ALA A 287 -0.27 -7.19 18.92
N GLY A 288 0.78 -7.32 19.74
CA GLY A 288 0.68 -7.83 21.10
C GLY A 288 -0.13 -6.91 22.01
N ALA A 289 0.16 -5.61 21.97
CA ALA A 289 -0.52 -4.60 22.76
C ALA A 289 -2.01 -4.45 22.36
N LEU A 290 -2.31 -4.58 21.08
CA LEU A 290 -3.66 -4.38 20.52
C LEU A 290 -4.49 -5.66 20.38
N ARG A 291 -3.95 -6.81 20.78
CA ARG A 291 -4.63 -8.11 20.66
C ARG A 291 -6.07 -8.12 21.20
N PRO A 292 -6.40 -7.45 22.31
CA PRO A 292 -7.76 -7.38 22.81
C PRO A 292 -8.74 -6.54 21.94
N GLU A 293 -8.20 -5.64 21.12
CA GLU A 293 -8.98 -4.72 20.27
C GLU A 293 -9.21 -5.30 18.86
N LEU A 294 -8.45 -6.33 18.46
CA LEU A 294 -8.62 -6.97 17.16
C LEU A 294 -9.89 -7.82 17.19
N VAL A 295 -10.84 -7.52 16.30
CA VAL A 295 -12.16 -8.16 16.20
C VAL A 295 -12.03 -9.61 15.74
N ALA A 296 -11.19 -9.88 14.77
CA ALA A 296 -10.77 -11.23 14.49
C ALA A 296 -9.84 -11.65 15.63
N LYS A 297 -10.15 -12.75 16.35
CA LYS A 297 -9.10 -13.44 17.11
C LYS A 297 -7.90 -13.46 16.17
N PRO A 298 -6.70 -12.95 16.55
CA PRO A 298 -5.58 -12.86 15.64
C PRO A 298 -5.44 -14.22 14.98
N GLY A 299 -6.04 -14.30 13.79
CA GLY A 299 -6.19 -15.53 13.06
C GLY A 299 -4.84 -15.85 12.45
N LEU A 300 -4.74 -17.05 11.96
CA LEU A 300 -3.57 -17.57 11.25
C LEU A 300 -2.90 -16.57 10.29
N PRO A 301 -3.62 -15.70 9.51
CA PRO A 301 -2.99 -14.75 8.60
C PRO A 301 -2.01 -13.80 9.26
N LEU A 302 -2.43 -13.08 10.31
CA LEU A 302 -1.57 -12.10 10.97
C LEU A 302 -0.37 -12.77 11.67
N GLU A 303 -0.58 -13.93 12.29
CA GLU A 303 0.50 -14.71 12.92
C GLU A 303 1.56 -15.17 11.90
N VAL A 304 1.14 -15.62 10.72
CA VAL A 304 2.06 -16.00 9.64
C VAL A 304 2.88 -14.80 9.20
N ILE A 305 2.25 -13.63 8.97
CA ILE A 305 2.93 -12.41 8.53
C ILE A 305 3.94 -11.94 9.60
N LEU A 306 3.55 -11.87 10.86
CA LEU A 306 4.40 -11.38 11.94
C LEU A 306 5.58 -12.32 12.26
N ASN A 307 5.39 -13.63 12.12
CA ASN A 307 6.40 -14.63 12.47
C ASN A 307 7.29 -15.03 11.29
N LYS A 308 6.72 -15.10 10.06
CA LYS A 308 7.45 -15.52 8.86
C LYS A 308 7.85 -14.35 7.94
N GLY A 309 7.41 -13.13 8.23
CA GLY A 309 7.63 -11.93 7.42
C GLY A 309 6.56 -11.72 6.35
N PRO A 310 6.61 -10.58 5.64
CA PRO A 310 5.72 -10.24 4.56
C PRO A 310 5.76 -11.28 3.44
N LEU A 311 4.75 -11.31 2.56
CA LEU A 311 4.67 -12.28 1.47
C LEU A 311 5.94 -12.32 0.62
N ALA A 312 6.53 -11.16 0.31
CA ALA A 312 7.80 -11.08 -0.44
C ALA A 312 8.92 -11.90 0.22
N ARG A 313 9.04 -11.86 1.55
CA ARG A 313 10.05 -12.63 2.30
C ARG A 313 9.81 -14.13 2.18
N ARG A 314 8.56 -14.56 2.26
CA ARG A 314 8.15 -15.96 2.13
C ARG A 314 8.39 -16.47 0.70
N LEU A 315 8.12 -15.64 -0.32
CA LEU A 315 8.43 -15.94 -1.72
C LEU A 315 9.93 -16.14 -1.95
N ILE A 316 10.76 -15.21 -1.46
CA ILE A 316 12.23 -15.31 -1.63
C ILE A 316 12.76 -16.56 -0.92
N ARG A 317 12.23 -16.91 0.24
CA ARG A 317 12.63 -18.14 0.96
C ARG A 317 12.32 -19.39 0.15
N ALA A 318 11.16 -19.44 -0.51
CA ALA A 318 10.77 -20.58 -1.33
C ALA A 318 11.56 -20.69 -2.64
N MET A 319 11.82 -19.56 -3.32
CA MET A 319 12.44 -19.54 -4.66
C MET A 319 13.96 -19.39 -4.64
N GLY A 320 14.53 -18.89 -3.53
CA GLY A 320 15.91 -18.40 -3.49
C GLY A 320 16.09 -17.04 -4.18
N SER A 321 17.34 -16.57 -4.21
CA SER A 321 17.71 -15.26 -4.77
C SER A 321 17.95 -15.25 -6.29
N SER A 322 17.97 -16.43 -6.93
CA SER A 322 18.21 -16.58 -8.39
C SER A 322 17.26 -17.62 -8.97
N PRO A 323 15.95 -17.36 -8.93
CA PRO A 323 14.94 -18.34 -9.33
C PRO A 323 14.98 -18.59 -10.84
N THR A 324 14.86 -19.86 -11.23
CA THR A 324 14.61 -20.24 -12.60
C THR A 324 13.15 -19.93 -13.00
N ARG A 325 12.88 -19.85 -14.30
CA ARG A 325 11.52 -19.67 -14.82
C ARG A 325 10.54 -20.76 -14.31
N LYS A 326 11.01 -21.99 -14.17
CA LYS A 326 10.23 -23.10 -13.64
C LYS A 326 9.86 -22.86 -12.17
N GLN A 327 10.81 -22.52 -11.33
CA GLN A 327 10.57 -22.21 -9.91
C GLN A 327 9.60 -21.03 -9.74
N LEU A 328 9.73 -19.98 -10.56
CA LEU A 328 8.77 -18.87 -10.56
C LEU A 328 7.36 -19.37 -10.90
N GLY A 329 7.22 -20.16 -11.98
CA GLY A 329 5.93 -20.71 -12.38
C GLY A 329 5.29 -21.57 -11.30
N GLU A 330 6.05 -22.43 -10.64
CA GLU A 330 5.58 -23.28 -9.54
C GLU A 330 5.16 -22.44 -8.32
N THR A 331 5.98 -21.47 -7.89
CA THR A 331 5.70 -20.62 -6.73
C THR A 331 4.47 -19.74 -6.95
N TYR A 332 4.39 -19.04 -8.08
CA TYR A 332 3.25 -18.17 -8.37
C TYR A 332 1.99 -18.96 -8.73
N GLY A 333 2.13 -20.19 -9.24
CA GLY A 333 1.02 -21.13 -9.37
C GLY A 333 0.43 -21.53 -8.02
N GLN A 334 1.28 -21.80 -7.02
CA GLN A 334 0.83 -22.03 -5.64
C GLN A 334 0.14 -20.78 -5.04
N LEU A 335 0.66 -19.57 -5.31
CA LEU A 335 -0.01 -18.34 -4.90
C LEU A 335 -1.40 -18.18 -5.50
N SER A 336 -1.56 -18.49 -6.79
CA SER A 336 -2.88 -18.47 -7.44
C SER A 336 -3.83 -19.48 -6.78
N SER A 337 -3.33 -20.64 -6.38
CA SER A 337 -4.11 -21.63 -5.62
C SER A 337 -4.49 -21.11 -4.23
N CYS A 338 -3.58 -20.45 -3.52
CA CYS A 338 -3.87 -19.79 -2.24
C CYS A 338 -4.97 -18.74 -2.38
N LEU A 339 -4.91 -17.89 -3.42
CA LEU A 339 -5.96 -16.91 -3.69
C LEU A 339 -7.31 -17.59 -3.97
N ALA A 340 -7.33 -18.66 -4.75
CA ALA A 340 -8.55 -19.38 -5.08
C ALA A 340 -9.19 -20.06 -3.87
N SER A 341 -8.37 -20.64 -2.97
CA SER A 341 -8.85 -21.33 -1.76
C SER A 341 -9.05 -20.41 -0.54
N GLY A 342 -8.50 -19.20 -0.56
CA GLY A 342 -8.50 -18.30 0.60
C GLY A 342 -7.47 -18.69 1.67
N GLU A 343 -6.45 -19.47 1.31
CA GLU A 343 -5.44 -19.97 2.24
C GLU A 343 -4.17 -19.13 2.24
N MET A 344 -3.42 -19.22 3.35
CA MET A 344 -2.14 -18.54 3.48
C MET A 344 -1.04 -19.29 2.74
N TYR A 345 -0.14 -18.54 2.11
CA TYR A 345 1.10 -19.07 1.56
C TYR A 345 2.18 -19.11 2.65
N HIS A 346 2.76 -20.26 2.90
CA HIS A 346 3.72 -20.45 3.99
C HIS A 346 5.20 -20.38 3.57
N GLY A 347 5.50 -20.47 2.26
CA GLY A 347 6.87 -20.51 1.73
C GLY A 347 7.51 -21.87 1.76
#